data_135f070450070378e81afaedd4287a0e
#
_entry.id   135f070450070378e81afaedd4287a0e
#
_cell.length_a   1.000
_cell.length_b   1.000
_cell.length_c   1.000
_cell.angle_alpha   90.00
_cell.angle_beta   90.00
_cell.angle_gamma   90.00
#
_symmetry.space_group_name_H-M   'P 1'
#
loop_
_entity.id
_entity.type
_entity.pdbx_description
1 polymer ?
#
loop_
_entity_poly.entity_id
_entity_poly.type
_entity_poly.pdbx_seq_one_letter_code
_entity_poly.pdbx_strand_id
1 'polypeptide(L)'
;MRGIARRLSSGLPLPVLLLAAFAAWILTATPPTGFPILEYHMVTEPPRPGAEPYVVPPEEFAAQLDYLAAEGYTTITPQDYARARKGKQELPEKPVILSFDDGYEDNYRVILPMLKERGMKAVFYVVTNDIGLPGYMTWDNLFDMERSGMEIGSHTANHIPLTTLPPEKQREELHLSKLMLEWKGLKTIYSFSYPTGAYDDGIVAMLAEEDYLTAVTGEAGLNNVETNPYLLHRVNIPRPHFGLTEFRMRLMKADIAARLHVRLAQLPDGVREGITHLRTLLHGNQ
;
A
#
# COMPACT_ATOMS: atom_id res chain seq x y z
N MET A 1 58.22 17.69 38.01
CA MET A 1 57.11 17.92 37.06
C MET A 1 56.56 16.54 36.65
N ARG A 2 55.43 16.14 37.21
CA ARG A 2 54.79 14.89 36.86
C ARG A 2 53.55 15.24 36.00
N GLY A 3 53.63 14.93 34.71
CA GLY A 3 52.52 15.12 33.76
C GLY A 3 51.46 14.03 33.98
N ILE A 4 50.26 14.48 34.35
CA ILE A 4 49.07 13.63 34.46
C ILE A 4 48.51 13.43 33.03
N ALA A 5 48.83 12.27 32.44
CA ALA A 5 48.17 11.83 31.22
C ALA A 5 46.72 11.45 31.57
N ARG A 6 45.73 12.35 31.32
CA ARG A 6 44.31 12.02 31.30
C ARG A 6 44.04 11.12 30.09
N ARG A 7 43.89 9.84 30.30
CA ARG A 7 43.26 8.92 29.33
C ARG A 7 41.77 9.33 29.24
N LEU A 8 41.42 10.02 28.20
CA LEU A 8 40.03 10.17 27.76
C LEU A 8 39.53 8.80 27.27
N SER A 9 38.90 8.03 28.14
CA SER A 9 38.14 6.85 27.72
C SER A 9 36.83 7.36 27.10
N SER A 10 36.87 7.71 25.80
CA SER A 10 35.70 8.07 25.03
C SER A 10 34.93 6.82 24.59
N GLY A 11 34.45 6.06 25.58
CA GLY A 11 33.46 5.03 25.30
C GLY A 11 32.14 5.70 24.94
N LEU A 12 31.46 5.21 23.87
CA LEU A 12 30.11 5.67 23.56
C LEU A 12 29.19 5.43 24.77
N PRO A 13 28.29 6.37 25.10
CA PRO A 13 27.38 6.19 26.22
C PRO A 13 26.49 4.95 26.01
N LEU A 14 26.21 4.23 27.10
CA LEU A 14 25.44 2.97 27.10
C LEU A 14 24.15 3.04 26.24
N PRO A 15 23.33 4.11 26.28
CA PRO A 15 22.14 4.22 25.43
C PRO A 15 22.44 4.16 23.92
N VAL A 16 23.57 4.76 23.49
CA VAL A 16 24.00 4.72 22.07
C VAL A 16 24.42 3.32 21.67
N LEU A 17 25.12 2.59 22.55
CA LEU A 17 25.49 1.20 22.31
C LEU A 17 24.27 0.29 22.22
N LEU A 18 23.27 0.50 23.10
CA LEU A 18 22.01 -0.25 23.06
C LEU A 18 21.21 0.02 21.79
N LEU A 19 21.13 1.28 21.36
CA LEU A 19 20.49 1.66 20.10
C LEU A 19 21.21 1.05 18.89
N ALA A 20 22.54 1.08 18.88
CA ALA A 20 23.33 0.47 17.81
C ALA A 20 23.16 -1.05 17.76
N ALA A 21 23.14 -1.72 18.92
CA ALA A 21 22.89 -3.16 19.02
C ALA A 21 21.47 -3.52 18.55
N PHE A 22 20.46 -2.74 18.91
CA PHE A 22 19.07 -2.92 18.45
C PHE A 22 18.95 -2.72 16.94
N ALA A 23 19.56 -1.65 16.41
CA ALA A 23 19.59 -1.41 14.96
C ALA A 23 20.30 -2.56 14.22
N ALA A 24 21.45 -3.01 14.71
CA ALA A 24 22.16 -4.16 14.14
C ALA A 24 21.31 -5.43 14.19
N TRP A 25 20.61 -5.69 15.30
CA TRP A 25 19.72 -6.83 15.46
C TRP A 25 18.57 -6.81 14.42
N ILE A 26 17.97 -5.65 14.13
CA ILE A 26 16.95 -5.52 13.08
C ILE A 26 17.59 -5.71 11.69
N LEU A 27 18.67 -4.99 11.39
CA LEU A 27 19.29 -4.96 10.06
C LEU A 27 19.93 -6.29 9.65
N THR A 28 20.34 -7.10 10.62
CA THR A 28 20.85 -8.47 10.37
C THR A 28 19.74 -9.52 10.26
N ALA A 29 18.45 -9.13 10.41
CA ALA A 29 17.37 -10.01 10.04
C ALA A 29 17.48 -10.32 8.54
N THR A 30 17.25 -11.57 8.15
CA THR A 30 17.05 -11.92 6.75
C THR A 30 16.03 -10.94 6.16
N PRO A 31 16.34 -10.22 5.06
CA PRO A 31 15.36 -9.34 4.46
C PRO A 31 14.08 -10.13 4.23
N PRO A 32 12.92 -9.64 4.65
CA PRO A 32 11.69 -10.29 4.26
C PRO A 32 11.66 -10.24 2.73
N THR A 33 11.51 -11.39 2.10
CA THR A 33 11.23 -11.47 0.66
C THR A 33 9.83 -10.88 0.47
N GLY A 34 9.75 -9.59 0.15
CA GLY A 34 8.48 -8.91 0.05
C GLY A 34 8.58 -7.67 -0.84
N PHE A 35 7.44 -7.22 -1.33
CA PHE A 35 7.32 -6.06 -2.18
C PHE A 35 6.34 -5.05 -1.59
N PRO A 36 6.54 -3.75 -1.84
CA PRO A 36 5.61 -2.70 -1.45
C PRO A 36 4.43 -2.60 -2.40
N ILE A 37 3.27 -2.23 -1.86
CA ILE A 37 2.13 -1.67 -2.60
C ILE A 37 2.04 -0.21 -2.22
N LEU A 38 2.23 0.70 -3.17
CA LEU A 38 2.22 2.14 -2.94
C LEU A 38 0.80 2.66 -3.05
N GLU A 39 0.33 3.35 -2.02
CA GLU A 39 -1.02 3.90 -1.95
C GLU A 39 -1.01 5.38 -2.29
N TYR A 40 -1.61 5.72 -3.41
CA TYR A 40 -1.85 7.07 -3.89
C TYR A 40 -3.35 7.34 -4.00
N HIS A 41 -3.70 8.63 -4.12
CA HIS A 41 -5.06 9.05 -4.45
C HIS A 41 -5.04 9.99 -5.66
N MET A 42 -4.55 11.20 -5.51
CA MET A 42 -4.52 12.23 -6.55
C MET A 42 -3.10 12.62 -6.93
N VAL A 43 -2.89 12.91 -8.23
CA VAL A 43 -1.66 13.50 -8.75
C VAL A 43 -2.02 14.76 -9.53
N THR A 44 -2.08 15.89 -8.85
CA THR A 44 -2.52 17.17 -9.42
C THR A 44 -1.87 18.35 -8.72
N GLU A 45 -1.94 19.54 -9.34
CA GLU A 45 -1.52 20.82 -8.76
C GLU A 45 -2.37 21.94 -9.39
N PRO A 46 -2.98 22.87 -8.64
CA PRO A 46 -3.01 22.90 -7.18
C PRO A 46 -3.90 21.80 -6.58
N PRO A 47 -3.69 21.44 -5.30
CA PRO A 47 -4.59 20.50 -4.63
C PRO A 47 -6.00 21.08 -4.51
N ARG A 48 -7.01 20.22 -4.49
CA ARG A 48 -8.37 20.64 -4.16
C ARG A 48 -8.43 21.04 -2.67
N PRO A 49 -9.18 22.09 -2.31
CA PRO A 49 -9.35 22.48 -0.90
C PRO A 49 -9.83 21.29 -0.04
N GLY A 50 -9.11 21.02 1.05
CA GLY A 50 -9.38 19.91 1.96
C GLY A 50 -8.83 18.54 1.54
N ALA A 51 -8.25 18.42 0.34
CA ALA A 51 -7.64 17.19 -0.15
C ALA A 51 -6.10 17.23 -0.13
N GLU A 52 -5.49 18.29 0.39
CA GLU A 52 -4.05 18.54 0.35
C GLU A 52 -3.19 17.33 0.80
N PRO A 53 -3.56 16.59 1.88
CA PRO A 53 -2.75 15.46 2.33
C PRO A 53 -2.70 14.29 1.34
N TYR A 54 -3.71 14.17 0.46
CA TYR A 54 -3.86 13.07 -0.48
C TYR A 54 -3.34 13.38 -1.90
N VAL A 55 -2.75 14.56 -2.08
CA VAL A 55 -2.32 15.04 -3.40
C VAL A 55 -0.80 15.03 -3.52
N VAL A 56 -0.27 14.28 -4.47
CA VAL A 56 1.14 14.34 -4.88
C VAL A 56 1.26 15.26 -6.09
N PRO A 57 2.15 16.27 -6.10
CA PRO A 57 2.40 17.08 -7.29
C PRO A 57 2.90 16.21 -8.46
N PRO A 58 2.51 16.50 -9.73
CA PRO A 58 2.91 15.71 -10.89
C PRO A 58 4.43 15.56 -11.06
N GLU A 59 5.21 16.62 -10.79
CA GLU A 59 6.67 16.58 -10.85
C GLU A 59 7.29 15.66 -9.79
N GLU A 60 6.72 15.64 -8.59
CA GLU A 60 7.13 14.73 -7.51
C GLU A 60 6.79 13.29 -7.86
N PHE A 61 5.61 13.06 -8.41
CA PHE A 61 5.20 11.73 -8.87
C PHE A 61 6.11 11.22 -9.99
N ALA A 62 6.48 12.08 -10.96
CA ALA A 62 7.47 11.74 -12.00
C ALA A 62 8.80 11.30 -11.39
N ALA A 63 9.32 12.08 -10.44
CA ALA A 63 10.57 11.77 -9.76
C ALA A 63 10.50 10.43 -8.98
N GLN A 64 9.35 10.12 -8.39
CA GLN A 64 9.12 8.83 -7.70
C GLN A 64 9.12 7.66 -8.68
N LEU A 65 8.46 7.78 -9.84
CA LEU A 65 8.46 6.76 -10.89
C LEU A 65 9.87 6.53 -11.45
N ASP A 66 10.61 7.62 -11.73
CA ASP A 66 11.99 7.55 -12.23
C ASP A 66 12.92 6.90 -11.20
N TYR A 67 12.73 7.20 -9.91
CA TYR A 67 13.47 6.55 -8.83
C TYR A 67 13.17 5.03 -8.79
N LEU A 68 11.91 4.62 -8.88
CA LEU A 68 11.55 3.19 -8.90
C LEU A 68 12.22 2.47 -10.08
N ALA A 69 12.19 3.06 -11.27
CA ALA A 69 12.87 2.51 -12.45
C ALA A 69 14.39 2.41 -12.26
N ALA A 70 15.02 3.47 -11.74
CA ALA A 70 16.46 3.51 -11.49
C ALA A 70 16.93 2.48 -10.44
N GLU A 71 16.09 2.20 -9.44
CA GLU A 71 16.33 1.19 -8.41
C GLU A 71 16.00 -0.24 -8.88
N GLY A 72 15.57 -0.42 -10.13
CA GLY A 72 15.26 -1.72 -10.73
C GLY A 72 13.92 -2.33 -10.32
N TYR A 73 12.99 -1.51 -9.81
CA TYR A 73 11.63 -1.99 -9.56
C TYR A 73 10.89 -2.26 -10.87
N THR A 74 10.14 -3.36 -10.87
CA THR A 74 9.22 -3.70 -11.97
C THR A 74 7.78 -3.63 -11.45
N THR A 75 6.95 -2.83 -12.10
CA THR A 75 5.55 -2.72 -11.70
C THR A 75 4.76 -3.96 -12.09
N ILE A 76 3.98 -4.47 -11.14
CA ILE A 76 3.04 -5.58 -11.31
C ILE A 76 1.65 -5.14 -10.88
N THR A 77 0.63 -5.94 -11.20
CA THR A 77 -0.75 -5.71 -10.73
C THR A 77 -1.14 -6.71 -9.64
N PRO A 78 -2.21 -6.45 -8.86
CA PRO A 78 -2.79 -7.45 -7.97
C PRO A 78 -3.13 -8.77 -8.65
N GLN A 79 -3.55 -8.74 -9.93
CA GLN A 79 -3.80 -9.95 -10.70
C GLN A 79 -2.52 -10.73 -11.00
N ASP A 80 -1.40 -10.04 -11.30
CA ASP A 80 -0.08 -10.66 -11.47
C ASP A 80 0.35 -11.35 -10.17
N TYR A 81 0.17 -10.68 -9.02
CA TYR A 81 0.41 -11.27 -7.70
C TYR A 81 -0.47 -12.50 -7.44
N ALA A 82 -1.78 -12.41 -7.71
CA ALA A 82 -2.69 -13.55 -7.52
C ALA A 82 -2.32 -14.77 -8.38
N ARG A 83 -1.80 -14.54 -9.59
CA ARG A 83 -1.28 -15.60 -10.47
C ARG A 83 0.00 -16.23 -9.92
N ALA A 84 0.92 -15.39 -9.44
CA ALA A 84 2.17 -15.86 -8.84
C ALA A 84 1.90 -16.69 -7.58
N ARG A 85 1.00 -16.25 -6.73
CA ARG A 85 0.56 -16.99 -5.54
C ARG A 85 0.00 -18.39 -5.86
N LYS A 86 -0.63 -18.53 -7.02
CA LYS A 86 -1.15 -19.82 -7.53
C LYS A 86 -0.09 -20.62 -8.33
N GLY A 87 1.16 -20.18 -8.34
CA GLY A 87 2.25 -20.81 -9.08
C GLY A 87 2.10 -20.75 -10.60
N LYS A 88 1.28 -19.81 -11.12
CA LYS A 88 1.02 -19.68 -12.57
C LYS A 88 1.98 -18.72 -13.28
N GLN A 89 2.73 -17.94 -12.55
CA GLN A 89 3.81 -17.08 -13.05
C GLN A 89 4.82 -16.81 -11.93
N GLU A 90 6.02 -16.38 -12.29
CA GLU A 90 7.02 -15.87 -11.37
C GLU A 90 6.90 -14.35 -11.25
N LEU A 91 7.17 -13.81 -10.06
CA LEU A 91 7.30 -12.37 -9.89
C LEU A 91 8.69 -11.92 -10.34
N PRO A 92 8.83 -10.68 -10.84
CA PRO A 92 10.15 -10.11 -11.10
C PRO A 92 10.98 -10.04 -9.82
N GLU A 93 12.28 -9.83 -9.94
CA GLU A 93 13.20 -9.79 -8.81
C GLU A 93 12.83 -8.71 -7.78
N LYS A 94 12.39 -7.54 -8.25
CA LYS A 94 12.03 -6.39 -7.40
C LYS A 94 10.65 -5.84 -7.78
N PRO A 95 9.57 -6.55 -7.41
CA PRO A 95 8.22 -6.13 -7.78
C PRO A 95 7.73 -4.95 -6.94
N VAL A 96 6.85 -4.13 -7.52
CA VAL A 96 6.09 -3.07 -6.83
C VAL A 96 4.70 -2.97 -7.43
N ILE A 97 3.69 -2.72 -6.61
CA ILE A 97 2.35 -2.37 -7.08
C ILE A 97 2.14 -0.87 -6.84
N LEU A 98 1.73 -0.16 -7.89
CA LEU A 98 1.22 1.21 -7.79
C LEU A 98 -0.29 1.13 -7.69
N SER A 99 -0.87 1.62 -6.59
CA SER A 99 -2.32 1.61 -6.37
C SER A 99 -2.85 3.02 -6.18
N PHE A 100 -4.01 3.30 -6.79
CA PHE A 100 -4.66 4.61 -6.74
C PHE A 100 -6.11 4.42 -6.31
N ASP A 101 -6.52 5.10 -5.24
CA ASP A 101 -7.86 4.96 -4.69
C ASP A 101 -8.79 6.08 -5.18
N ASP A 102 -10.09 5.90 -5.00
CA ASP A 102 -11.23 6.80 -5.24
C ASP A 102 -11.63 7.00 -6.70
N GLY A 103 -10.74 6.84 -7.67
CA GLY A 103 -11.11 6.99 -9.08
C GLY A 103 -11.20 8.43 -9.59
N TYR A 104 -10.36 9.34 -9.11
CA TYR A 104 -10.31 10.74 -9.53
C TYR A 104 -9.92 10.92 -11.00
N GLU A 105 -10.38 12.01 -11.62
CA GLU A 105 -10.17 12.32 -13.05
C GLU A 105 -8.69 12.45 -13.42
N ASP A 106 -7.85 12.96 -12.52
CA ASP A 106 -6.40 13.08 -12.72
C ASP A 106 -5.69 11.73 -12.88
N ASN A 107 -6.29 10.65 -12.37
CA ASN A 107 -5.79 9.28 -12.58
C ASN A 107 -5.73 8.93 -14.08
N TYR A 108 -6.71 9.37 -14.85
CA TYR A 108 -6.72 9.21 -16.31
C TYR A 108 -5.90 10.29 -17.02
N ARG A 109 -6.09 11.58 -16.65
CA ARG A 109 -5.50 12.70 -17.40
C ARG A 109 -4.02 12.91 -17.16
N VAL A 110 -3.54 12.59 -15.95
CA VAL A 110 -2.16 12.84 -15.53
C VAL A 110 -1.39 11.54 -15.33
N ILE A 111 -1.91 10.62 -14.51
CA ILE A 111 -1.19 9.42 -14.11
C ILE A 111 -1.02 8.44 -15.28
N LEU A 112 -2.11 8.14 -16.01
CA LEU A 112 -2.05 7.16 -17.11
C LEU A 112 -0.99 7.51 -18.18
N PRO A 113 -0.88 8.76 -18.70
CA PRO A 113 0.17 9.11 -19.64
C PRO A 113 1.58 8.90 -19.06
N MET A 114 1.81 9.28 -17.81
CA MET A 114 3.12 9.17 -17.14
C MET A 114 3.53 7.70 -16.96
N LEU A 115 2.58 6.81 -16.65
CA LEU A 115 2.81 5.37 -16.55
C LEU A 115 3.09 4.75 -17.93
N LYS A 116 2.31 5.12 -18.96
CA LYS A 116 2.50 4.64 -20.32
C LYS A 116 3.86 5.02 -20.90
N GLU A 117 4.30 6.24 -20.68
CA GLU A 117 5.63 6.71 -21.11
C GLU A 117 6.77 5.85 -20.54
N ARG A 118 6.59 5.31 -19.34
CA ARG A 118 7.58 4.49 -18.64
C ARG A 118 7.34 2.97 -18.77
N GLY A 119 6.31 2.55 -19.49
CA GLY A 119 5.92 1.13 -19.60
C GLY A 119 5.50 0.51 -18.26
N MET A 120 5.03 1.33 -17.33
CA MET A 120 4.62 0.91 -16.00
C MET A 120 3.13 0.53 -15.95
N LYS A 121 2.80 -0.42 -15.07
CA LYS A 121 1.42 -0.84 -14.77
C LYS A 121 0.97 -0.32 -13.41
N ALA A 122 -0.34 -0.22 -13.21
CA ALA A 122 -0.95 0.14 -11.93
C ALA A 122 -2.33 -0.49 -11.77
N VAL A 123 -2.88 -0.41 -10.56
CA VAL A 123 -4.28 -0.69 -10.26
C VAL A 123 -4.99 0.58 -9.82
N PHE A 124 -6.23 0.75 -10.27
CA PHE A 124 -7.09 1.88 -9.90
C PHE A 124 -8.36 1.35 -9.25
N TYR A 125 -8.51 1.61 -7.96
CA TYR A 125 -9.67 1.23 -7.18
C TYR A 125 -10.71 2.34 -7.24
N VAL A 126 -11.87 2.04 -7.85
CA VAL A 126 -12.87 3.05 -8.14
C VAL A 126 -14.13 2.89 -7.28
N VAL A 127 -14.67 4.01 -6.83
CA VAL A 127 -15.99 4.09 -6.19
C VAL A 127 -17.03 4.15 -7.30
N THR A 128 -17.87 3.10 -7.43
CA THR A 128 -18.68 2.94 -8.64
C THR A 128 -19.75 4.02 -8.82
N ASN A 129 -20.30 4.57 -7.74
CA ASN A 129 -21.31 5.62 -7.79
C ASN A 129 -20.71 7.01 -8.10
N ASP A 130 -19.39 7.16 -8.02
CA ASP A 130 -18.72 8.42 -8.37
C ASP A 130 -18.31 8.46 -9.85
N ILE A 131 -18.35 7.32 -10.57
CA ILE A 131 -17.96 7.26 -11.98
C ILE A 131 -18.83 8.18 -12.83
N GLY A 132 -18.19 9.15 -13.51
CA GLY A 132 -18.85 10.14 -14.35
C GLY A 132 -19.32 11.38 -13.61
N LEU A 133 -19.18 11.47 -12.30
CA LEU A 133 -19.39 12.71 -11.56
C LEU A 133 -18.26 13.72 -11.85
N PRO A 134 -18.49 15.03 -11.67
CA PRO A 134 -17.46 16.04 -11.86
C PRO A 134 -16.23 15.77 -11.00
N GLY A 135 -15.06 15.63 -11.65
CA GLY A 135 -13.77 15.38 -11.01
C GLY A 135 -13.44 13.91 -10.79
N TYR A 136 -14.25 12.99 -11.28
CA TYR A 136 -13.99 11.56 -11.31
C TYR A 136 -13.86 11.04 -12.74
N MET A 137 -13.28 9.87 -12.89
CA MET A 137 -13.16 9.19 -14.18
C MET A 137 -14.53 8.81 -14.75
N THR A 138 -14.65 8.87 -16.07
CA THR A 138 -15.82 8.36 -16.80
C THR A 138 -15.65 6.88 -17.15
N TRP A 139 -16.72 6.21 -17.55
CA TRP A 139 -16.68 4.85 -18.06
C TRP A 139 -15.71 4.69 -19.24
N ASP A 140 -15.69 5.65 -20.16
CA ASP A 140 -14.76 5.64 -21.30
C ASP A 140 -13.30 5.72 -20.85
N ASN A 141 -13.01 6.49 -19.79
CA ASN A 141 -11.68 6.55 -19.20
C ASN A 141 -11.27 5.17 -18.66
N LEU A 142 -12.14 4.49 -17.90
CA LEU A 142 -11.86 3.17 -17.35
C LEU A 142 -11.60 2.13 -18.44
N PHE A 143 -12.40 2.11 -19.50
CA PHE A 143 -12.17 1.21 -20.64
C PHE A 143 -10.84 1.49 -21.35
N ASP A 144 -10.45 2.74 -21.49
CA ASP A 144 -9.17 3.10 -22.11
C ASP A 144 -7.97 2.70 -21.23
N MET A 145 -8.09 2.89 -19.90
CA MET A 145 -7.10 2.44 -18.94
C MET A 145 -6.92 0.93 -18.98
N GLU A 146 -8.00 0.17 -18.97
CA GLU A 146 -7.95 -1.29 -19.07
C GLU A 146 -7.31 -1.76 -20.40
N ARG A 147 -7.68 -1.14 -21.54
CA ARG A 147 -7.04 -1.40 -22.84
C ARG A 147 -5.55 -1.05 -22.85
N SER A 148 -5.15 -0.07 -22.03
CA SER A 148 -3.75 0.32 -21.86
C SER A 148 -2.98 -0.57 -20.90
N GLY A 149 -3.59 -1.66 -20.38
CA GLY A 149 -2.93 -2.64 -19.52
C GLY A 149 -2.95 -2.31 -18.03
N MET A 150 -3.74 -1.31 -17.62
CA MET A 150 -4.00 -1.02 -16.19
C MET A 150 -5.05 -1.97 -15.65
N GLU A 151 -4.98 -2.27 -14.35
CA GLU A 151 -6.01 -3.03 -13.65
C GLU A 151 -7.04 -2.06 -13.04
N ILE A 152 -8.33 -2.38 -13.18
CA ILE A 152 -9.40 -1.69 -12.47
C ILE A 152 -9.86 -2.60 -11.33
N GLY A 153 -9.91 -2.04 -10.12
CA GLY A 153 -10.39 -2.71 -8.91
C GLY A 153 -11.59 -1.97 -8.31
N SER A 154 -12.24 -2.59 -7.36
CA SER A 154 -13.38 -2.02 -6.66
C SER A 154 -12.96 -1.30 -5.38
N HIS A 155 -13.61 -0.16 -5.09
CA HIS A 155 -13.52 0.58 -3.83
C HIS A 155 -14.91 0.80 -3.21
N THR A 156 -15.76 -0.22 -3.27
CA THR A 156 -17.19 -0.22 -2.93
C THR A 156 -18.08 0.62 -3.85
N ALA A 157 -19.38 0.60 -3.58
CA ALA A 157 -20.31 1.42 -4.34
C ALA A 157 -20.31 2.88 -3.88
N ASN A 158 -20.18 3.15 -2.57
CA ASN A 158 -20.40 4.48 -1.97
C ASN A 158 -19.25 4.97 -1.09
N HIS A 159 -18.11 4.30 -1.06
CA HIS A 159 -16.96 4.64 -0.21
C HIS A 159 -17.31 4.74 1.30
N ILE A 160 -18.27 3.92 1.78
CA ILE A 160 -18.61 3.88 3.20
C ILE A 160 -17.70 2.85 3.90
N PRO A 161 -17.07 3.19 5.05
CA PRO A 161 -16.31 2.20 5.82
C PRO A 161 -17.19 0.99 6.16
N LEU A 162 -16.88 -0.17 5.60
CA LEU A 162 -17.76 -1.35 5.68
C LEU A 162 -18.04 -1.78 7.13
N THR A 163 -17.07 -1.61 8.04
CA THR A 163 -17.20 -1.91 9.46
C THR A 163 -18.29 -1.12 10.18
N THR A 164 -18.80 -0.04 9.57
CA THR A 164 -19.90 0.78 10.11
C THR A 164 -21.27 0.32 9.65
N LEU A 165 -21.33 -0.65 8.73
CA LEU A 165 -22.56 -1.14 8.12
C LEU A 165 -22.99 -2.50 8.70
N PRO A 166 -24.29 -2.83 8.72
CA PRO A 166 -24.73 -4.17 9.02
C PRO A 166 -24.34 -5.16 7.89
N PRO A 167 -24.20 -6.47 8.18
CA PRO A 167 -23.64 -7.45 7.23
C PRO A 167 -24.33 -7.51 5.85
N GLU A 168 -25.64 -7.33 5.79
CA GLU A 168 -26.38 -7.28 4.53
C GLU A 168 -25.99 -6.07 3.66
N LYS A 169 -25.71 -4.93 4.28
CA LYS A 169 -25.26 -3.73 3.57
C LYS A 169 -23.77 -3.81 3.19
N GLN A 170 -22.94 -4.47 4.00
CA GLN A 170 -21.56 -4.78 3.64
C GLN A 170 -21.53 -5.60 2.34
N ARG A 171 -22.31 -6.67 2.28
CA ARG A 171 -22.41 -7.51 1.07
C ARG A 171 -22.95 -6.73 -0.13
N GLU A 172 -23.97 -5.90 0.07
CA GLU A 172 -24.53 -5.06 -0.99
C GLU A 172 -23.47 -4.13 -1.60
N GLU A 173 -22.66 -3.46 -0.78
CA GLU A 173 -21.56 -2.60 -1.22
C GLU A 173 -20.51 -3.35 -2.05
N LEU A 174 -20.11 -4.54 -1.62
CA LEU A 174 -19.16 -5.40 -2.31
C LEU A 174 -19.72 -5.91 -3.64
N HIS A 175 -20.92 -6.50 -3.59
CA HIS A 175 -21.57 -7.13 -4.75
C HIS A 175 -21.93 -6.11 -5.83
N LEU A 176 -22.59 -5.00 -5.47
CA LEU A 176 -23.05 -4.01 -6.44
C LEU A 176 -21.89 -3.31 -7.13
N SER A 177 -20.81 -2.99 -6.41
CA SER A 177 -19.65 -2.36 -7.02
C SER A 177 -19.00 -3.28 -8.08
N LYS A 178 -18.77 -4.54 -7.75
CA LYS A 178 -18.22 -5.54 -8.70
C LYS A 178 -19.15 -5.76 -9.89
N LEU A 179 -20.43 -6.03 -9.61
CA LEU A 179 -21.44 -6.27 -10.63
C LEU A 179 -21.57 -5.09 -11.61
N MET A 180 -21.57 -3.85 -11.10
CA MET A 180 -21.67 -2.66 -11.93
C MET A 180 -20.48 -2.54 -12.89
N LEU A 181 -19.26 -2.73 -12.39
CA LEU A 181 -18.04 -2.65 -13.19
C LEU A 181 -18.04 -3.70 -14.31
N GLU A 182 -18.34 -4.95 -13.97
CA GLU A 182 -18.38 -6.07 -14.93
C GLU A 182 -19.55 -5.96 -15.92
N TRP A 183 -20.74 -5.59 -15.44
CA TRP A 183 -21.92 -5.42 -16.31
C TRP A 183 -21.75 -4.31 -17.34
N LYS A 184 -21.00 -3.26 -17.01
CA LYS A 184 -20.66 -2.17 -17.96
C LYS A 184 -19.67 -2.60 -19.03
N GLY A 185 -18.98 -3.75 -18.85
CA GLY A 185 -18.11 -4.35 -19.86
C GLY A 185 -16.63 -4.31 -19.55
N LEU A 186 -16.24 -3.94 -18.33
CA LEU A 186 -14.87 -4.18 -17.85
C LEU A 186 -14.64 -5.69 -17.67
N LYS A 187 -13.37 -6.11 -17.72
CA LYS A 187 -12.99 -7.50 -17.37
C LYS A 187 -13.38 -7.82 -15.95
N THR A 188 -13.31 -9.10 -15.60
CA THR A 188 -13.61 -9.55 -14.24
C THR A 188 -12.79 -8.78 -13.20
N ILE A 189 -13.47 -8.23 -12.21
CA ILE A 189 -12.88 -7.45 -11.12
C ILE A 189 -12.41 -8.40 -10.04
N TYR A 190 -11.10 -8.48 -9.84
CA TYR A 190 -10.48 -9.41 -8.91
C TYR A 190 -9.90 -8.76 -7.67
N SER A 191 -9.70 -7.44 -7.68
CA SER A 191 -9.03 -6.72 -6.60
C SER A 191 -9.93 -5.68 -5.96
N PHE A 192 -9.72 -5.48 -4.66
CA PHE A 192 -10.52 -4.61 -3.81
C PHE A 192 -9.62 -3.72 -2.94
N SER A 193 -10.06 -2.51 -2.64
CA SER A 193 -9.48 -1.65 -1.60
C SER A 193 -10.54 -1.37 -0.54
N TYR A 194 -10.19 -1.60 0.74
CA TYR A 194 -11.09 -1.28 1.85
C TYR A 194 -11.19 0.23 2.04
N PRO A 195 -12.40 0.85 1.97
CA PRO A 195 -12.57 2.26 2.33
C PRO A 195 -12.00 2.56 3.71
N THR A 196 -11.14 3.58 3.80
CA THR A 196 -10.39 3.95 5.01
C THR A 196 -9.44 2.86 5.55
N GLY A 197 -9.25 1.77 4.83
CA GLY A 197 -8.45 0.62 5.23
C GLY A 197 -9.09 -0.28 6.30
N ALA A 198 -10.32 0.01 6.74
CA ALA A 198 -11.00 -0.70 7.83
C ALA A 198 -11.67 -2.00 7.36
N TYR A 199 -11.44 -3.09 8.09
CA TYR A 199 -12.00 -4.41 7.83
C TYR A 199 -12.24 -5.19 9.12
N ASP A 200 -13.00 -6.28 9.02
CA ASP A 200 -13.13 -7.33 10.02
C ASP A 200 -13.17 -8.71 9.35
N ASP A 201 -13.15 -9.78 10.13
CA ASP A 201 -13.11 -11.16 9.61
C ASP A 201 -14.36 -11.50 8.79
N GLY A 202 -15.51 -10.91 9.11
CA GLY A 202 -16.76 -11.10 8.37
C GLY A 202 -16.66 -10.51 6.96
N ILE A 203 -16.15 -9.29 6.84
CA ILE A 203 -15.92 -8.62 5.56
C ILE A 203 -14.89 -9.38 4.71
N VAL A 204 -13.81 -9.86 5.34
CA VAL A 204 -12.80 -10.69 4.66
C VAL A 204 -13.41 -11.97 4.08
N ALA A 205 -14.30 -12.64 4.83
CA ALA A 205 -15.00 -13.81 4.34
C ALA A 205 -15.93 -13.48 3.16
N MET A 206 -16.66 -12.36 3.22
CA MET A 206 -17.54 -11.89 2.14
C MET A 206 -16.78 -11.62 0.84
N LEU A 207 -15.57 -11.08 0.88
CA LEU A 207 -14.75 -10.85 -0.32
C LEU A 207 -14.44 -12.15 -1.06
N ALA A 208 -14.16 -13.23 -0.33
CA ALA A 208 -13.93 -14.54 -0.92
C ALA A 208 -15.22 -15.12 -1.55
N GLU A 209 -16.37 -14.91 -0.90
CA GLU A 209 -17.69 -15.33 -1.41
C GLU A 209 -18.10 -14.55 -2.67
N GLU A 210 -17.68 -13.29 -2.80
CA GLU A 210 -17.91 -12.42 -3.97
C GLU A 210 -16.84 -12.60 -5.05
N ASP A 211 -16.00 -13.66 -4.97
CA ASP A 211 -14.97 -13.98 -5.96
C ASP A 211 -13.89 -12.89 -6.17
N TYR A 212 -13.62 -12.05 -5.17
CA TYR A 212 -12.41 -11.25 -5.16
C TYR A 212 -11.21 -12.16 -4.89
N LEU A 213 -10.05 -11.84 -5.46
CA LEU A 213 -8.82 -12.61 -5.27
C LEU A 213 -7.83 -11.92 -4.33
N THR A 214 -7.91 -10.59 -4.24
CA THR A 214 -7.01 -9.77 -3.43
C THR A 214 -7.74 -8.58 -2.86
N ALA A 215 -7.31 -8.14 -1.66
CA ALA A 215 -7.73 -6.86 -1.11
C ALA A 215 -6.56 -6.17 -0.39
N VAL A 216 -6.54 -4.82 -0.49
CA VAL A 216 -5.52 -3.98 0.13
C VAL A 216 -6.08 -3.21 1.30
N THR A 217 -5.33 -3.17 2.40
CA THR A 217 -5.67 -2.47 3.64
C THR A 217 -4.94 -1.11 3.73
N GLY A 218 -5.19 -0.34 4.80
CA GLY A 218 -4.37 0.82 5.18
C GLY A 218 -3.16 0.46 6.06
N GLU A 219 -2.94 -0.81 6.38
CA GLU A 219 -1.84 -1.23 7.24
C GLU A 219 -0.50 -1.16 6.52
N ALA A 220 0.50 -0.57 7.22
CA ALA A 220 1.83 -0.41 6.66
C ALA A 220 2.64 -1.72 6.68
N GLY A 221 3.25 -2.08 5.54
CA GLY A 221 4.10 -3.26 5.48
C GLY A 221 4.56 -3.62 4.06
N LEU A 222 5.23 -4.77 3.96
CA LEU A 222 5.59 -5.42 2.71
C LEU A 222 4.78 -6.71 2.54
N ASN A 223 4.63 -7.16 1.31
CA ASN A 223 3.86 -8.33 0.94
C ASN A 223 4.73 -9.37 0.25
N ASN A 224 4.37 -10.63 0.41
CA ASN A 224 4.96 -11.75 -0.33
C ASN A 224 3.87 -12.78 -0.68
N VAL A 225 4.22 -13.87 -1.33
CA VAL A 225 3.25 -14.90 -1.76
C VAL A 225 2.54 -15.61 -0.59
N GLU A 226 3.07 -15.51 0.64
CA GLU A 226 2.47 -16.08 1.85
C GLU A 226 1.52 -15.10 2.55
N THR A 227 1.58 -13.80 2.22
CA THR A 227 0.69 -12.79 2.81
C THR A 227 -0.76 -13.13 2.49
N ASN A 228 -1.66 -12.99 3.49
CA ASN A 228 -3.09 -13.18 3.25
C ASN A 228 -3.55 -12.26 2.10
N PRO A 229 -4.06 -12.80 0.98
CA PRO A 229 -4.38 -12.01 -0.21
C PRO A 229 -5.47 -10.96 0.03
N TYR A 230 -6.29 -11.12 1.05
CA TYR A 230 -7.32 -10.16 1.44
C TYR A 230 -6.84 -9.12 2.46
N LEU A 231 -5.59 -9.20 2.91
CA LEU A 231 -4.99 -8.30 3.91
C LEU A 231 -3.63 -7.79 3.45
N LEU A 232 -3.54 -7.34 2.21
CA LEU A 232 -2.29 -6.83 1.67
C LEU A 232 -1.97 -5.45 2.26
N HIS A 233 -0.74 -5.31 2.72
CA HIS A 233 -0.23 -4.08 3.32
C HIS A 233 0.11 -3.04 2.25
N ARG A 234 -0.01 -1.75 2.60
CA ARG A 234 0.34 -0.64 1.72
C ARG A 234 1.36 0.31 2.35
N VAL A 235 2.03 1.05 1.52
CA VAL A 235 2.87 2.18 1.89
C VAL A 235 2.14 3.44 1.42
N ASN A 236 1.52 4.15 2.34
CA ASN A 236 0.81 5.40 2.04
C ASN A 236 1.79 6.48 1.55
N ILE A 237 1.47 7.11 0.42
CA ILE A 237 2.25 8.18 -0.20
C ILE A 237 1.42 9.48 -0.21
N PRO A 238 1.44 10.25 0.87
CA PRO A 238 0.77 11.54 0.95
C PRO A 238 1.55 12.62 0.20
N ARG A 239 1.02 13.85 0.22
CA ARG A 239 1.76 15.04 -0.26
C ARG A 239 3.12 15.12 0.42
N PRO A 240 4.22 15.12 -0.33
CA PRO A 240 5.55 15.16 0.26
C PRO A 240 5.89 16.57 0.77
N HIS A 241 6.52 16.64 1.94
CA HIS A 241 7.10 17.87 2.49
C HIS A 241 8.57 18.02 2.10
N PHE A 242 9.25 16.90 1.85
CA PHE A 242 10.69 16.83 1.55
C PHE A 242 10.97 16.09 0.23
N GLY A 243 10.03 16.12 -0.70
CA GLY A 243 10.14 15.55 -2.03
C GLY A 243 10.52 14.06 -2.02
N LEU A 244 11.36 13.67 -2.96
CA LEU A 244 11.81 12.29 -3.14
C LEU A 244 12.51 11.69 -1.90
N THR A 245 13.09 12.51 -1.03
CA THR A 245 13.72 12.04 0.22
C THR A 245 12.69 11.40 1.14
N GLU A 246 11.51 12.01 1.27
CA GLU A 246 10.43 11.44 2.09
C GLU A 246 9.92 10.13 1.50
N PHE A 247 9.75 10.05 0.18
CA PHE A 247 9.37 8.82 -0.51
C PHE A 247 10.34 7.66 -0.21
N ARG A 248 11.64 7.90 -0.34
CA ARG A 248 12.69 6.91 0.01
C ARG A 248 12.62 6.48 1.48
N MET A 249 12.38 7.43 2.38
CA MET A 249 12.23 7.12 3.81
C MET A 249 11.00 6.25 4.09
N ARG A 250 9.90 6.44 3.37
CA ARG A 250 8.69 5.60 3.50
C ARG A 250 8.94 4.17 3.05
N LEU A 251 9.62 3.97 1.92
CA LEU A 251 10.04 2.64 1.46
C LEU A 251 10.99 1.96 2.47
N MET A 252 11.98 2.70 2.97
CA MET A 252 12.90 2.19 3.99
C MET A 252 12.17 1.85 5.30
N LYS A 253 11.20 2.67 5.72
CA LYS A 253 10.39 2.39 6.92
C LYS A 253 9.60 1.10 6.78
N ALA A 254 9.03 0.83 5.59
CA ALA A 254 8.31 -0.42 5.33
C ALA A 254 9.24 -1.64 5.40
N ASP A 255 10.46 -1.56 4.84
CA ASP A 255 11.48 -2.62 4.97
C ASP A 255 11.88 -2.85 6.43
N ILE A 256 12.15 -1.80 7.20
CA ILE A 256 12.47 -1.90 8.63
C ILE A 256 11.33 -2.53 9.41
N ALA A 257 10.09 -2.13 9.16
CA ALA A 257 8.91 -2.70 9.81
C ALA A 257 8.77 -4.20 9.50
N ALA A 258 8.96 -4.59 8.25
CA ALA A 258 8.93 -5.99 7.85
C ALA A 258 10.05 -6.82 8.51
N ARG A 259 11.28 -6.30 8.60
CA ARG A 259 12.39 -6.92 9.34
C ARG A 259 12.09 -7.08 10.83
N LEU A 260 11.47 -6.05 11.43
CA LEU A 260 11.05 -6.10 12.83
C LEU A 260 9.99 -7.19 13.04
N HIS A 261 9.00 -7.33 12.16
CA HIS A 261 8.01 -8.40 12.23
C HIS A 261 8.66 -9.79 12.19
N VAL A 262 9.63 -10.01 11.29
CA VAL A 262 10.40 -11.27 11.24
C VAL A 262 11.11 -11.54 12.57
N ARG A 263 11.74 -10.53 13.16
CA ARG A 263 12.43 -10.66 14.45
C ARG A 263 11.48 -10.94 15.61
N LEU A 264 10.34 -10.24 15.63
CA LEU A 264 9.32 -10.45 16.67
C LEU A 264 8.74 -11.86 16.59
N ALA A 265 8.51 -12.38 15.38
CA ALA A 265 8.03 -13.75 15.18
C ALA A 265 9.01 -14.83 15.68
N GLN A 266 10.31 -14.51 15.75
CA GLN A 266 11.36 -15.41 16.29
C GLN A 266 11.44 -15.39 17.84
N LEU A 267 10.73 -14.48 18.52
CA LEU A 267 10.71 -14.43 19.99
C LEU A 267 9.85 -15.54 20.57
N PRO A 268 10.17 -16.02 21.80
CA PRO A 268 9.32 -16.95 22.54
C PRO A 268 7.89 -16.42 22.71
N ASP A 269 6.89 -17.32 22.69
CA ASP A 269 5.48 -16.97 22.73
C ASP A 269 5.10 -16.02 23.87
N GLY A 270 5.54 -16.28 25.10
CA GLY A 270 5.24 -15.40 26.24
C GLY A 270 5.79 -13.98 26.10
N VAL A 271 6.89 -13.77 25.35
CA VAL A 271 7.42 -12.44 25.07
C VAL A 271 6.57 -11.75 24.00
N ARG A 272 6.13 -12.48 22.97
CA ARG A 272 5.24 -11.97 21.91
C ARG A 272 3.92 -11.50 22.48
N GLU A 273 3.28 -12.31 23.32
CA GLU A 273 2.01 -11.99 23.99
C GLU A 273 2.13 -10.72 24.84
N GLY A 274 3.24 -10.58 25.59
CA GLY A 274 3.51 -9.38 26.36
C GLY A 274 3.65 -8.12 25.51
N ILE A 275 4.30 -8.20 24.34
CA ILE A 275 4.44 -7.10 23.39
C ILE A 275 3.07 -6.74 22.77
N THR A 276 2.29 -7.75 22.40
CA THR A 276 0.94 -7.55 21.83
C THR A 276 0.02 -6.87 22.84
N HIS A 277 0.04 -7.33 24.08
CA HIS A 277 -0.74 -6.73 25.16
C HIS A 277 -0.36 -5.26 25.42
N LEU A 278 0.94 -4.95 25.45
CA LEU A 278 1.44 -3.57 25.56
C LEU A 278 0.97 -2.70 24.38
N ARG A 279 1.00 -3.22 23.16
CA ARG A 279 0.52 -2.51 21.96
C ARG A 279 -0.97 -2.19 22.07
N THR A 280 -1.78 -3.14 22.51
CA THR A 280 -3.22 -2.94 22.74
C THR A 280 -3.50 -1.87 23.80
N LEU A 281 -2.73 -1.86 24.89
CA LEU A 281 -2.86 -0.83 25.95
C LEU A 281 -2.45 0.57 25.47
N LEU A 282 -1.47 0.67 24.58
CA LEU A 282 -0.99 1.96 24.07
C LEU A 282 -1.87 2.54 22.94
N HIS A 283 -2.58 1.70 22.19
CA HIS A 283 -3.41 2.11 21.06
C HIS A 283 -4.91 1.94 21.30
N GLY A 284 -5.32 1.37 22.43
CA GLY A 284 -6.72 1.12 22.78
C GLY A 284 -7.51 2.34 23.27
N ASN A 285 -7.00 3.57 23.11
CA ASN A 285 -7.64 4.83 23.48
C ASN A 285 -7.73 5.82 22.29
N GLN A 286 -7.83 5.34 21.04
CA GLN A 286 -8.14 6.19 19.89
C GLN A 286 -9.40 5.72 19.19
#